data_3350c730b5781e239ec3f91268b9a51a
#
_entry.id   3350c730b5781e239ec3f91268b9a51a
#
_cell.length_a   1.000
_cell.length_b   1.000
_cell.length_c   1.000
_cell.angle_alpha   90.00
_cell.angle_beta   90.00
_cell.angle_gamma   90.00
#
_symmetry.space_group_name_H-M   'P 1'
#
loop_
_entity.id
_entity.type
_entity.pdbx_description
1 polymer ?
#
loop_
_entity_poly.entity_id
_entity_poly.type
_entity_poly.pdbx_seq_one_letter_code
_entity_poly.pdbx_strand_id
1 'polypeptide(L)'
;MARKLKPISPGEILLEEFLTPLGISQSKLARDVNVPVGRINYIVKGKRSITPDTALRLAVYFRMTPEFWMNLQSHYDLKIAKQNLLPKIERSVRPAEQRAA
;
A
#
# COMPACT_ATOMS: atom_id res chain seq x y z
N MET A 1 15.32 24.08 -2.43
CA MET A 1 13.86 23.94 -2.49
C MET A 1 13.50 22.46 -2.39
N ALA A 2 12.70 22.14 -1.38
CA ALA A 2 12.31 20.74 -1.19
C ALA A 2 11.26 20.36 -2.23
N ARG A 3 11.54 19.30 -2.98
CA ARG A 3 10.58 18.77 -3.92
C ARG A 3 9.80 17.65 -3.24
N LYS A 4 8.47 17.75 -3.27
CA LYS A 4 7.65 16.67 -2.77
C LYS A 4 7.76 15.49 -3.71
N LEU A 5 8.32 14.40 -3.22
CA LEU A 5 8.39 13.19 -4.00
C LEU A 5 7.07 12.45 -3.91
N LYS A 6 6.63 11.91 -5.04
CA LYS A 6 5.42 11.11 -5.06
C LYS A 6 5.70 9.80 -4.29
N PRO A 7 4.87 9.45 -3.32
CA PRO A 7 5.06 8.21 -2.60
C PRO A 7 4.91 6.99 -3.52
N ILE A 8 5.70 5.97 -3.23
CA ILE A 8 5.65 4.72 -3.98
C ILE A 8 4.51 3.87 -3.42
N SER A 9 3.56 3.51 -4.29
CA SER A 9 2.42 2.71 -3.87
C SER A 9 2.79 1.24 -3.70
N PRO A 10 2.04 0.49 -2.86
CA PRO A 10 2.26 -0.95 -2.74
C PRO A 10 2.14 -1.68 -4.08
N GLY A 11 1.29 -1.18 -4.98
CA GLY A 11 1.16 -1.78 -6.32
C GLY A 11 2.40 -1.64 -7.16
N GLU A 12 3.11 -0.52 -7.04
CA GLU A 12 4.40 -0.36 -7.72
C GLU A 12 5.43 -1.36 -7.20
N ILE A 13 5.44 -1.58 -5.89
CA ILE A 13 6.33 -2.56 -5.28
C ILE A 13 5.98 -3.96 -5.79
N LEU A 14 4.70 -4.29 -5.84
CA LEU A 14 4.25 -5.57 -6.37
C LEU A 14 4.75 -5.77 -7.81
N LEU A 15 4.57 -4.76 -8.64
CA LEU A 15 4.98 -4.85 -10.04
C LEU A 15 6.49 -4.92 -10.21
N GLU A 16 7.21 -3.98 -9.62
CA GLU A 16 8.63 -3.81 -9.91
C GLU A 16 9.53 -4.75 -9.14
N GLU A 17 9.15 -5.11 -7.91
CA GLU A 17 10.00 -5.93 -7.06
C GLU A 17 9.63 -7.41 -7.08
N PHE A 18 8.44 -7.76 -7.56
CA PHE A 18 7.97 -9.14 -7.55
C PHE A 18 7.62 -9.64 -8.95
N LEU A 19 6.66 -8.98 -9.61
CA LEU A 19 6.16 -9.52 -10.89
C LEU A 19 7.20 -9.43 -11.99
N THR A 20 7.80 -8.26 -12.17
CA THR A 20 8.78 -8.07 -13.25
C THR A 20 10.02 -8.96 -13.07
N PRO A 21 10.66 -8.97 -11.89
CA PRO A 21 11.85 -9.83 -11.72
C PRO A 21 11.55 -11.32 -11.87
N LEU A 22 10.34 -11.75 -11.48
CA LEU A 22 9.97 -13.17 -11.55
C LEU A 22 9.35 -13.56 -12.89
N GLY A 23 9.15 -12.59 -13.78
CA GLY A 23 8.53 -12.86 -15.08
C GLY A 23 7.08 -13.28 -14.98
N ILE A 24 6.37 -12.82 -13.95
CA ILE A 24 4.96 -13.17 -13.71
C ILE A 24 4.08 -12.04 -14.22
N SER A 25 3.14 -12.37 -15.12
CA SER A 25 2.19 -11.38 -15.60
C SER A 25 1.11 -11.12 -14.55
N GLN A 26 0.44 -9.96 -14.67
CA GLN A 26 -0.67 -9.64 -13.79
C GLN A 26 -1.79 -10.68 -13.92
N SER A 27 -2.05 -11.14 -15.15
CA SER A 27 -3.07 -12.16 -15.37
C SER A 27 -2.72 -13.48 -14.70
N LYS A 28 -1.46 -13.88 -14.77
CA LYS A 28 -1.01 -15.10 -14.12
C LYS A 28 -1.15 -14.98 -12.60
N LEU A 29 -0.72 -13.86 -12.05
CA LEU A 29 -0.87 -13.64 -10.59
C LEU A 29 -2.32 -13.75 -10.19
N ALA A 30 -3.21 -13.03 -10.88
CA ALA A 30 -4.64 -13.03 -10.56
C ALA A 30 -5.20 -14.44 -10.57
N ARG A 31 -4.86 -15.20 -11.59
CA ARG A 31 -5.31 -16.59 -11.72
C ARG A 31 -4.78 -17.46 -10.59
N ASP A 32 -3.49 -17.32 -10.27
CA ASP A 32 -2.85 -18.16 -9.26
C ASP A 32 -3.33 -17.84 -7.84
N VAL A 33 -3.65 -16.56 -7.56
CA VAL A 33 -4.18 -16.19 -6.23
C VAL A 33 -5.70 -16.19 -6.20
N ASN A 34 -6.32 -16.54 -7.31
CA ASN A 34 -7.77 -16.74 -7.45
C ASN A 34 -8.57 -15.46 -7.16
N VAL A 35 -8.22 -14.40 -7.86
CA VAL A 35 -8.97 -13.13 -7.84
C VAL A 35 -9.16 -12.65 -9.27
N PRO A 36 -10.15 -11.78 -9.52
CA PRO A 36 -10.29 -11.18 -10.85
C PRO A 36 -9.05 -10.39 -11.23
N VAL A 37 -8.67 -10.42 -12.50
CA VAL A 37 -7.48 -9.71 -12.97
C VAL A 37 -7.61 -8.20 -12.74
N GLY A 38 -8.83 -7.67 -12.77
CA GLY A 38 -9.07 -6.26 -12.50
C GLY A 38 -8.61 -5.84 -11.12
N ARG A 39 -8.74 -6.73 -10.11
CA ARG A 39 -8.25 -6.41 -8.78
C ARG A 39 -6.75 -6.15 -8.81
N ILE A 40 -5.99 -7.03 -9.46
CA ILE A 40 -4.54 -6.87 -9.56
C ILE A 40 -4.18 -5.63 -10.37
N ASN A 41 -4.85 -5.41 -11.50
CA ASN A 41 -4.58 -4.24 -12.34
C ASN A 41 -4.79 -2.94 -11.58
N TYR A 42 -5.88 -2.83 -10.81
CA TYR A 42 -6.16 -1.61 -10.04
C TYR A 42 -5.15 -1.41 -8.92
N ILE A 43 -4.70 -2.48 -8.28
CA ILE A 43 -3.67 -2.37 -7.25
C ILE A 43 -2.37 -1.88 -7.87
N VAL A 44 -1.96 -2.45 -8.99
CA VAL A 44 -0.72 -2.05 -9.68
C VAL A 44 -0.79 -0.58 -10.09
N LYS A 45 -1.95 -0.10 -10.51
CA LYS A 45 -2.14 1.30 -10.91
C LYS A 45 -2.26 2.26 -9.73
N GLY A 46 -2.24 1.75 -8.51
CA GLY A 46 -2.41 2.58 -7.32
C GLY A 46 -3.84 3.03 -7.08
N LYS A 47 -4.82 2.42 -7.75
CA LYS A 47 -6.23 2.80 -7.64
C LYS A 47 -7.00 1.96 -6.66
N ARG A 48 -6.40 0.93 -6.11
CA ARG A 48 -7.02 0.06 -5.13
C ARG A 48 -5.99 -0.34 -4.09
N SER A 49 -6.39 -0.28 -2.83
CA SER A 49 -5.52 -0.65 -1.72
C SER A 49 -5.39 -2.16 -1.59
N ILE A 50 -4.27 -2.59 -1.01
CA ILE A 50 -4.12 -3.98 -0.61
C ILE A 50 -4.85 -4.16 0.71
N THR A 51 -5.90 -4.98 0.68
CA THR A 51 -6.68 -5.32 1.86
C THR A 51 -6.11 -6.57 2.52
N PRO A 52 -6.54 -6.91 3.75
CA PRO A 52 -6.10 -8.15 4.38
C PRO A 52 -6.30 -9.39 3.52
N ASP A 53 -7.42 -9.48 2.80
CA ASP A 53 -7.66 -10.61 1.90
C ASP A 53 -6.55 -10.72 0.84
N THR A 54 -6.25 -9.62 0.17
CA THR A 54 -5.21 -9.61 -0.85
C THR A 54 -3.83 -9.87 -0.24
N ALA A 55 -3.56 -9.27 0.93
CA ALA A 55 -2.28 -9.48 1.61
C ALA A 55 -2.05 -10.95 1.94
N LEU A 56 -3.09 -11.63 2.41
CA LEU A 56 -2.99 -13.06 2.72
C LEU A 56 -2.72 -13.88 1.46
N ARG A 57 -3.39 -13.57 0.37
CA ARG A 57 -3.21 -14.28 -0.90
C ARG A 57 -1.80 -14.09 -1.45
N LEU A 58 -1.30 -12.86 -1.43
CA LEU A 58 0.06 -12.57 -1.88
C LEU A 58 1.10 -13.24 -0.99
N ALA A 59 0.86 -13.25 0.32
CA ALA A 59 1.77 -13.88 1.27
C ALA A 59 1.89 -15.38 1.00
N VAL A 60 0.78 -16.05 0.78
CA VAL A 60 0.80 -17.47 0.44
C VAL A 60 1.54 -17.69 -0.87
N TYR A 61 1.23 -16.89 -1.87
CA TYR A 61 1.80 -17.04 -3.21
C TYR A 61 3.32 -16.85 -3.22
N PHE A 62 3.79 -15.79 -2.59
CA PHE A 62 5.21 -15.46 -2.58
C PHE A 62 5.96 -16.04 -1.37
N ARG A 63 5.27 -16.80 -0.52
CA ARG A 63 5.85 -17.44 0.67
C ARG A 63 6.51 -16.44 1.61
N MET A 64 5.71 -15.45 2.00
CA MET A 64 6.15 -14.38 2.87
C MET A 64 5.03 -14.05 3.87
N THR A 65 5.25 -13.08 4.74
CA THR A 65 4.23 -12.71 5.73
C THR A 65 3.25 -11.70 5.15
N PRO A 66 1.97 -11.77 5.51
CA PRO A 66 1.01 -10.77 5.05
C PRO A 66 1.27 -9.38 5.63
N GLU A 67 1.93 -9.31 6.78
CA GLU A 67 2.30 -8.04 7.40
C GLU A 67 3.15 -7.17 6.48
N PHE A 68 4.01 -7.78 5.67
CA PHE A 68 4.79 -7.02 4.70
C PHE A 68 3.87 -6.15 3.83
N TRP A 69 2.82 -6.75 3.28
CA TRP A 69 1.91 -6.04 2.38
C TRP A 69 1.06 -5.01 3.12
N MET A 70 0.59 -5.37 4.31
CA MET A 70 -0.22 -4.45 5.09
C MET A 70 0.60 -3.27 5.60
N ASN A 71 1.86 -3.51 5.97
CA ASN A 71 2.74 -2.42 6.38
C ASN A 71 3.04 -1.47 5.24
N LEU A 72 3.25 -1.98 4.02
CA LEU A 72 3.44 -1.13 2.85
C LEU A 72 2.21 -0.26 2.61
N GLN A 73 1.02 -0.84 2.71
CA GLN A 73 -0.22 -0.10 2.46
C GLN A 73 -0.43 0.96 3.53
N SER A 74 -0.27 0.59 4.79
CA SER A 74 -0.46 1.52 5.90
C SER A 74 0.51 2.69 5.82
N HIS A 75 1.77 2.40 5.52
CA HIS A 75 2.80 3.41 5.40
C HIS A 75 2.50 4.39 4.26
N TYR A 76 2.07 3.83 3.13
CA TYR A 76 1.69 4.63 1.96
C TYR A 76 0.49 5.52 2.27
N ASP A 77 -0.57 4.93 2.84
CA ASP A 77 -1.78 5.67 3.17
C ASP A 77 -1.49 6.81 4.14
N LEU A 78 -0.65 6.55 5.15
CA LEU A 78 -0.30 7.57 6.13
C LEU A 78 0.50 8.70 5.49
N LYS A 79 1.42 8.36 4.59
CA LYS A 79 2.23 9.37 3.90
C LYS A 79 1.36 10.29 3.05
N ILE A 80 0.41 9.71 2.30
CA ILE A 80 -0.54 10.49 1.50
C ILE A 80 -1.40 11.38 2.40
N ALA A 81 -1.90 10.82 3.51
CA ALA A 81 -2.74 11.56 4.43
C ALA A 81 -1.98 12.71 5.07
N LYS A 82 -0.71 12.50 5.44
CA LYS A 82 0.10 13.59 5.99
C LYS A 82 0.27 14.72 5.00
N GLN A 83 0.52 14.40 3.73
CA GLN A 83 0.69 15.43 2.72
C GLN A 83 -0.58 16.24 2.48
N ASN A 84 -1.73 15.57 2.50
CA ASN A 84 -2.99 16.18 2.11
C ASN A 84 -3.82 16.71 3.28
N LEU A 85 -3.69 16.13 4.46
CA LEU A 85 -4.60 16.40 5.56
C LEU A 85 -3.93 16.97 6.81
N LEU A 86 -2.66 16.64 7.04
CA LEU A 86 -2.04 16.99 8.32
C LEU A 86 -2.06 18.48 8.64
N PRO A 87 -1.72 19.40 7.71
CA PRO A 87 -1.75 20.81 8.04
C PRO A 87 -3.14 21.29 8.49
N LYS A 88 -4.19 20.79 7.85
CA LYS A 88 -5.55 21.14 8.20
C LYS A 88 -5.92 20.55 9.57
N ILE A 89 -5.52 19.31 9.83
CA ILE A 89 -5.79 18.67 11.10
C ILE A 89 -5.07 19.39 12.23
N GLU A 90 -3.82 19.77 12.02
CA GLU A 90 -3.06 20.50 13.03
C GLU A 90 -3.73 21.82 13.42
N ARG A 91 -4.38 22.46 12.47
CA ARG A 91 -5.10 23.71 12.75
C ARG A 91 -6.43 23.50 13.46
N SER A 92 -7.03 22.32 13.32
CA SER A 92 -8.37 22.08 13.86
C SER A 92 -8.39 21.24 15.14
N VAL A 93 -7.37 20.43 15.37
CA VAL A 93 -7.32 19.58 16.55
C VAL A 93 -6.63 20.31 17.69
N ARG A 94 -7.25 20.28 18.86
CA ARG A 94 -6.64 20.80 20.07
C ARG A 94 -6.04 19.65 20.84
N PRO A 95 -4.71 19.63 21.00
CA PRO A 95 -4.09 18.54 21.74
C PRO A 95 -4.64 18.46 23.17
N ALA A 96 -4.75 17.26 23.69
CA ALA A 96 -5.16 17.08 25.07
C ALA A 96 -4.13 17.73 25.99
N GLU A 97 -4.63 18.36 27.06
CA GLU A 97 -3.74 18.93 28.03
C GLU A 97 -3.00 17.82 28.75
N GLN A 98 -1.68 17.90 28.69
CA GLN A 98 -0.85 16.90 29.34
C GLN A 98 -0.46 17.36 30.71
N ARG A 99 -0.76 16.55 31.70
CA ARG A 99 -0.34 16.83 33.05
C ARG A 99 0.97 16.11 33.34
N ALA A 100 1.87 16.80 33.97
CA ALA A 100 3.08 16.17 34.47
C ALA A 100 2.68 15.09 35.46
N ALA A 101 3.21 13.90 35.28
CA ALA A 101 2.92 12.80 36.17
C ALA A 101 3.59 13.02 37.53
#